data_8b0595317da4e5cb328c0ffd2e874e95
#
_entry.id   8b0595317da4e5cb328c0ffd2e874e95
#
_cell.length_a   1.000
_cell.length_b   1.000
_cell.length_c   1.000
_cell.angle_alpha   90.00
_cell.angle_beta   90.00
_cell.angle_gamma   90.00
#
_symmetry.space_group_name_H-M   'P 1'
#
loop_
_entity.id
_entity.type
_entity.pdbx_description
1 polymer ?
#
loop_
_entity_poly.entity_id
_entity_poly.type
_entity_poly.pdbx_seq_one_letter_code
_entity_poly.pdbx_strand_id
1 'polypeptide(L)'
;AKVSGVIPQVAVVLGVCGGTSALSAANADVCIMAEGAELFFTAPFTSAAKGDKVADAGTAAAAAKAGVAAIVAPTAEEAAEKAAHIVGLLPANNLTGPAIFEFEQPTVALAAGAEPAKAAAAVVDKDSAVELYAGFGKSVYTAFATVGGNAVGVVATGKTLCHNCVAKASRFVRLCDAFSVPVITIVDTEGFVPSATDDIAGGIREAARLAATYADATTAKVAVLAGKAVGPVYTALAAADLRIAVAGCTVSALEPSAAVSVLYKEEIDASDNIIAATNAKAAAYTAEVCSAANAVACGAADLTCDAANVRASVVAALELLSTKRAARLPKKHGNMAL
;
A
#
# COMPACT_ATOMS: atom_id res chain seq x y z
N ALA A 1 21.98 6.74 -6.85
CA ALA A 1 21.35 7.68 -5.91
C ALA A 1 21.07 9.06 -6.53
N LYS A 2 22.01 9.68 -7.32
CA LYS A 2 21.80 11.05 -7.87
C LYS A 2 20.65 11.14 -8.89
N VAL A 3 20.35 10.07 -9.60
CA VAL A 3 19.29 10.00 -10.62
C VAL A 3 18.00 9.35 -10.10
N SER A 4 17.95 9.00 -8.83
CA SER A 4 16.75 8.48 -8.18
C SER A 4 15.63 9.51 -8.24
N GLY A 5 14.45 9.09 -8.70
CA GLY A 5 13.32 9.98 -8.95
C GLY A 5 13.44 10.85 -10.21
N VAL A 6 14.48 10.68 -11.02
CA VAL A 6 14.63 11.35 -12.33
C VAL A 6 14.36 10.36 -13.47
N ILE A 7 15.00 9.21 -13.41
CA ILE A 7 14.78 8.07 -14.32
C ILE A 7 14.55 6.82 -13.49
N PRO A 8 13.64 5.91 -13.89
CA PRO A 8 13.44 4.64 -13.21
C PRO A 8 14.73 3.79 -13.24
N GLN A 9 15.07 3.22 -12.09
CA GLN A 9 16.22 2.34 -11.92
C GLN A 9 15.75 0.96 -11.48
N VAL A 10 15.94 -0.03 -12.33
CA VAL A 10 15.62 -1.43 -12.03
C VAL A 10 16.91 -2.23 -11.95
N ALA A 11 17.20 -2.81 -10.79
CA ALA A 11 18.32 -3.73 -10.61
C ALA A 11 17.85 -5.17 -10.80
N VAL A 12 18.60 -5.93 -11.61
CA VAL A 12 18.34 -7.36 -11.81
C VAL A 12 19.57 -8.15 -11.35
N VAL A 13 19.37 -8.97 -10.30
CA VAL A 13 20.43 -9.79 -9.70
C VAL A 13 20.27 -11.22 -10.22
N LEU A 14 21.19 -11.67 -11.07
CA LEU A 14 21.13 -12.96 -11.74
C LEU A 14 22.15 -13.99 -11.20
N GLY A 15 23.04 -13.55 -10.33
CA GLY A 15 24.08 -14.37 -9.73
C GLY A 15 24.51 -13.81 -8.40
N VAL A 16 25.79 -13.94 -8.04
CA VAL A 16 26.33 -13.48 -6.76
C VAL A 16 26.52 -11.96 -6.76
N CYS A 17 25.84 -11.27 -5.85
CA CYS A 17 25.89 -9.83 -5.70
C CYS A 17 26.27 -9.48 -4.26
N GLY A 18 27.55 -9.16 -4.01
CA GLY A 18 28.10 -8.91 -2.68
C GLY A 18 28.65 -7.51 -2.49
N GLY A 19 28.75 -7.06 -1.22
CA GLY A 19 29.41 -5.83 -0.82
C GLY A 19 28.81 -4.58 -1.48
N THR A 20 29.66 -3.79 -2.16
CA THR A 20 29.24 -2.53 -2.81
C THR A 20 28.19 -2.75 -3.92
N SER A 21 28.26 -3.87 -4.64
CA SER A 21 27.26 -4.21 -5.66
C SER A 21 25.89 -4.44 -5.03
N ALA A 22 25.82 -5.10 -3.86
CA ALA A 22 24.58 -5.28 -3.11
C ALA A 22 23.98 -3.93 -2.67
N LEU A 23 24.82 -2.99 -2.23
CA LEU A 23 24.38 -1.63 -1.90
C LEU A 23 23.79 -0.93 -3.15
N SER A 24 24.42 -1.09 -4.31
CA SER A 24 23.93 -0.50 -5.55
C SER A 24 22.60 -1.09 -5.98
N ALA A 25 22.44 -2.41 -5.90
CA ALA A 25 21.18 -3.10 -6.21
C ALA A 25 20.04 -2.67 -5.27
N ALA A 26 20.32 -2.57 -3.97
CA ALA A 26 19.35 -2.13 -2.96
C ALA A 26 18.95 -0.64 -3.09
N ASN A 27 19.78 0.19 -3.70
CA ASN A 27 19.49 1.60 -3.98
C ASN A 27 18.62 1.81 -5.23
N ALA A 28 18.40 0.80 -6.05
CA ALA A 28 17.49 0.90 -7.19
C ALA A 28 16.04 1.10 -6.71
N ASP A 29 15.21 1.64 -7.58
CA ASP A 29 13.79 1.84 -7.31
C ASP A 29 13.07 0.48 -7.18
N VAL A 30 13.46 -0.49 -8.02
CA VAL A 30 12.99 -1.88 -7.97
C VAL A 30 14.19 -2.82 -8.07
N CYS A 31 14.29 -3.78 -7.16
CA CYS A 31 15.28 -4.86 -7.20
C CYS A 31 14.59 -6.19 -7.50
N ILE A 32 14.99 -6.84 -8.58
CA ILE A 32 14.47 -8.16 -9.01
C ILE A 32 15.61 -9.17 -8.88
N MET A 33 15.33 -10.36 -8.35
CA MET A 33 16.32 -11.42 -8.21
C MET A 33 15.85 -12.69 -8.92
N ALA A 34 16.78 -13.40 -9.56
CA ALA A 34 16.55 -14.81 -9.90
C ALA A 34 16.61 -15.66 -8.61
N GLU A 35 15.84 -16.76 -8.53
CA GLU A 35 15.77 -17.60 -7.33
C GLU A 35 17.13 -18.15 -6.90
N GLY A 36 18.01 -18.49 -7.85
CA GLY A 36 19.36 -18.95 -7.60
C GLY A 36 20.39 -17.85 -7.34
N ALA A 37 20.00 -16.57 -7.35
CA ALA A 37 20.89 -15.46 -7.10
C ALA A 37 21.12 -15.20 -5.62
N GLU A 38 22.26 -14.59 -5.28
CA GLU A 38 22.63 -14.25 -3.91
C GLU A 38 22.84 -12.73 -3.75
N LEU A 39 22.38 -12.18 -2.63
CA LEU A 39 22.52 -10.77 -2.27
C LEU A 39 22.97 -10.64 -0.80
N PHE A 40 24.16 -10.07 -0.56
CA PHE A 40 24.70 -9.91 0.80
C PHE A 40 25.76 -8.80 0.89
N PHE A 41 25.94 -8.22 2.08
CA PHE A 41 27.09 -7.36 2.36
C PHE A 41 28.33 -8.19 2.73
N THR A 42 28.14 -9.15 3.64
CA THR A 42 29.18 -10.09 4.05
C THR A 42 28.81 -11.48 3.56
N ALA A 43 29.74 -12.14 2.89
CA ALA A 43 29.49 -13.48 2.38
C ALA A 43 29.05 -14.44 3.51
N PRO A 44 28.02 -15.27 3.29
CA PRO A 44 27.46 -16.15 4.32
C PRO A 44 28.50 -17.05 5.02
N PHE A 45 29.50 -17.55 4.29
CA PHE A 45 30.57 -18.36 4.86
C PHE A 45 31.47 -17.56 5.82
N THR A 46 31.65 -16.25 5.59
CA THR A 46 32.44 -15.37 6.46
C THR A 46 31.67 -15.09 7.77
N SER A 47 30.37 -14.87 7.71
CA SER A 47 29.51 -14.71 8.89
C SER A 47 29.46 -16.00 9.70
N ALA A 48 29.31 -17.13 9.03
CA ALA A 48 29.31 -18.46 9.66
C ALA A 48 30.62 -18.78 10.37
N ALA A 49 31.78 -18.39 9.81
CA ALA A 49 33.06 -18.54 10.44
C ALA A 49 33.22 -17.72 11.75
N LYS A 50 32.43 -16.63 11.87
CA LYS A 50 32.35 -15.77 13.08
C LYS A 50 31.27 -16.23 14.06
N GLY A 51 30.59 -17.36 13.80
CA GLY A 51 29.58 -17.94 14.69
C GLY A 51 28.14 -17.50 14.34
N ASP A 52 27.93 -16.59 13.35
CA ASP A 52 26.63 -16.16 12.88
C ASP A 52 26.19 -17.04 11.70
N LYS A 53 25.52 -18.16 12.03
CA LYS A 53 25.06 -19.17 11.06
C LYS A 53 23.57 -19.03 10.83
N VAL A 54 23.20 -18.45 9.68
CA VAL A 54 21.82 -18.36 9.20
C VAL A 54 21.70 -19.20 7.93
N ALA A 55 20.79 -20.18 7.92
CA ALA A 55 20.71 -21.20 6.87
C ALA A 55 20.40 -20.64 5.48
N ASP A 56 19.58 -19.60 5.41
CA ASP A 56 19.12 -18.96 4.18
C ASP A 56 19.82 -17.60 3.91
N ALA A 57 20.92 -17.30 4.62
CA ALA A 57 21.65 -16.05 4.48
C ALA A 57 22.07 -15.80 3.02
N GLY A 58 21.77 -14.61 2.51
CA GLY A 58 22.12 -14.17 1.17
C GLY A 58 21.21 -14.67 0.05
N THR A 59 20.29 -15.59 0.30
CA THR A 59 19.39 -16.11 -0.74
C THR A 59 18.37 -15.06 -1.22
N ALA A 60 17.84 -15.24 -2.43
CA ALA A 60 16.77 -14.41 -2.97
C ALA A 60 15.52 -14.41 -2.06
N ALA A 61 15.19 -15.57 -1.44
CA ALA A 61 14.09 -15.70 -0.50
C ALA A 61 14.32 -14.86 0.77
N ALA A 62 15.53 -14.84 1.31
CA ALA A 62 15.88 -13.99 2.45
C ALA A 62 15.83 -12.50 2.09
N ALA A 63 16.33 -12.12 0.91
CA ALA A 63 16.25 -10.76 0.40
C ALA A 63 14.80 -10.27 0.20
N ALA A 64 13.91 -11.15 -0.29
CA ALA A 64 12.48 -10.87 -0.41
C ALA A 64 11.83 -10.68 0.97
N LYS A 65 12.16 -11.52 1.93
CA LYS A 65 11.67 -11.46 3.31
C LYS A 65 12.14 -10.21 4.06
N ALA A 66 13.32 -9.72 3.70
CA ALA A 66 13.89 -8.46 4.22
C ALA A 66 13.34 -7.20 3.50
N GLY A 67 12.52 -7.34 2.46
CA GLY A 67 11.97 -6.23 1.70
C GLY A 67 12.97 -5.54 0.77
N VAL A 68 14.07 -6.21 0.42
CA VAL A 68 15.07 -5.71 -0.55
C VAL A 68 14.69 -6.16 -1.96
N ALA A 69 14.48 -7.46 -2.18
CA ALA A 69 13.99 -7.96 -3.46
C ALA A 69 12.48 -7.71 -3.59
N ALA A 70 12.10 -6.91 -4.58
CA ALA A 70 10.71 -6.63 -4.89
C ALA A 70 10.03 -7.82 -5.57
N ILE A 71 10.77 -8.52 -6.44
CA ILE A 71 10.32 -9.72 -7.13
C ILE A 71 11.44 -10.78 -7.07
N VAL A 72 11.06 -12.03 -6.85
CA VAL A 72 11.92 -13.19 -7.07
C VAL A 72 11.32 -13.98 -8.23
N ALA A 73 12.10 -14.16 -9.29
CA ALA A 73 11.70 -14.89 -10.48
C ALA A 73 12.39 -16.26 -10.51
N PRO A 74 11.74 -17.33 -11.01
CA PRO A 74 12.29 -18.67 -11.05
C PRO A 74 13.60 -18.77 -11.85
N THR A 75 13.71 -18.02 -12.93
CA THR A 75 14.89 -18.05 -13.83
C THR A 75 15.46 -16.64 -14.08
N ALA A 76 16.65 -16.60 -14.64
CA ALA A 76 17.31 -15.35 -15.04
C ALA A 76 16.54 -14.66 -16.18
N GLU A 77 16.02 -15.44 -17.12
CA GLU A 77 15.23 -14.98 -18.25
C GLU A 77 13.95 -14.32 -17.78
N GLU A 78 13.20 -15.00 -16.90
CA GLU A 78 11.97 -14.44 -16.32
C GLU A 78 12.24 -13.18 -15.46
N ALA A 79 13.39 -13.13 -14.77
CA ALA A 79 13.79 -11.93 -14.04
C ALA A 79 14.00 -10.74 -14.99
N ALA A 80 14.62 -10.97 -16.14
CA ALA A 80 14.82 -9.95 -17.17
C ALA A 80 13.50 -9.53 -17.83
N GLU A 81 12.60 -10.46 -18.12
CA GLU A 81 11.25 -10.18 -18.64
C GLU A 81 10.42 -9.34 -17.67
N LYS A 82 10.43 -9.68 -16.37
CA LYS A 82 9.77 -8.87 -15.33
C LYS A 82 10.35 -7.47 -15.25
N ALA A 83 11.67 -7.32 -15.39
CA ALA A 83 12.30 -6.01 -15.39
C ALA A 83 11.87 -5.18 -16.62
N ALA A 84 11.86 -5.76 -17.81
CA ALA A 84 11.40 -5.11 -19.03
C ALA A 84 9.91 -4.68 -18.90
N HIS A 85 9.09 -5.55 -18.34
CA HIS A 85 7.67 -5.24 -18.10
C HIS A 85 7.48 -4.06 -17.14
N ILE A 86 8.18 -4.03 -16.00
CA ILE A 86 8.13 -2.92 -15.05
C ILE A 86 8.62 -1.61 -15.68
N VAL A 87 9.72 -1.66 -16.43
CA VAL A 87 10.22 -0.48 -17.16
C VAL A 87 9.18 0.02 -18.16
N GLY A 88 8.44 -0.88 -18.81
CA GLY A 88 7.34 -0.53 -19.72
C GLY A 88 6.15 0.16 -19.02
N LEU A 89 5.87 -0.20 -17.77
CA LEU A 89 4.80 0.42 -16.96
C LEU A 89 5.20 1.81 -16.41
N LEU A 90 6.47 2.07 -16.23
CA LEU A 90 6.98 3.33 -15.72
C LEU A 90 7.27 4.31 -16.86
N PRO A 91 7.12 5.62 -16.66
CA PRO A 91 7.51 6.62 -17.65
C PRO A 91 9.03 6.62 -17.86
N ALA A 92 9.49 7.06 -19.03
CA ALA A 92 10.93 7.14 -19.33
C ALA A 92 11.71 8.04 -18.37
N ASN A 93 11.05 9.04 -17.80
CA ASN A 93 11.59 9.94 -16.78
C ASN A 93 10.43 10.61 -16.03
N ASN A 94 10.75 11.35 -14.98
CA ASN A 94 9.76 12.04 -14.13
C ASN A 94 9.01 13.20 -14.78
N LEU A 95 9.32 13.54 -16.02
CA LEU A 95 8.66 14.62 -16.78
C LEU A 95 7.72 14.10 -17.86
N THR A 96 7.82 12.82 -18.21
CA THR A 96 6.98 12.17 -19.22
C THR A 96 5.85 11.40 -18.56
N GLY A 97 4.71 11.28 -19.24
CA GLY A 97 3.63 10.40 -18.82
C GLY A 97 3.94 8.92 -19.11
N PRO A 98 3.30 7.98 -18.41
CA PRO A 98 3.40 6.56 -18.72
C PRO A 98 2.80 6.23 -20.09
N ALA A 99 3.17 5.07 -20.64
CA ALA A 99 2.55 4.55 -21.86
C ALA A 99 1.09 4.15 -21.60
N ILE A 100 0.30 4.15 -22.67
CA ILE A 100 -1.09 3.66 -22.65
C ILE A 100 -1.08 2.24 -23.25
N PHE A 101 -1.77 1.33 -22.61
CA PHE A 101 -1.84 -0.08 -22.97
C PHE A 101 -3.22 -0.46 -23.48
N GLU A 102 -3.30 -1.48 -24.30
CA GLU A 102 -4.55 -2.20 -24.53
C GLU A 102 -4.98 -2.90 -23.24
N PHE A 103 -6.29 -2.97 -23.00
CA PHE A 103 -6.79 -3.53 -21.75
C PHE A 103 -8.08 -4.33 -21.93
N GLU A 104 -8.27 -5.29 -21.04
CA GLU A 104 -9.55 -5.98 -20.83
C GLU A 104 -10.08 -5.64 -19.43
N GLN A 105 -11.40 -5.54 -19.35
CA GLN A 105 -12.05 -5.29 -18.06
C GLN A 105 -11.95 -6.52 -17.15
N PRO A 106 -11.82 -6.34 -15.82
CA PRO A 106 -11.84 -7.44 -14.88
C PRO A 106 -13.21 -8.13 -14.88
N THR A 107 -13.19 -9.41 -14.65
CA THR A 107 -14.42 -10.24 -14.51
C THR A 107 -14.85 -10.40 -13.06
N VAL A 108 -14.06 -9.90 -12.12
CA VAL A 108 -14.27 -10.03 -10.67
C VAL A 108 -14.84 -8.73 -10.12
N ALA A 109 -15.88 -8.84 -9.30
CA ALA A 109 -16.42 -7.69 -8.56
C ALA A 109 -15.74 -7.55 -7.19
N LEU A 110 -15.67 -6.32 -6.68
CA LEU A 110 -15.18 -6.08 -5.33
C LEU A 110 -16.14 -6.69 -4.31
N ALA A 111 -15.60 -7.49 -3.40
CA ALA A 111 -16.33 -8.07 -2.28
C ALA A 111 -15.81 -7.51 -0.96
N ALA A 112 -16.70 -7.31 0.02
CA ALA A 112 -16.30 -6.94 1.38
C ALA A 112 -15.47 -8.05 2.02
N GLY A 113 -14.39 -7.69 2.71
CA GLY A 113 -13.48 -8.65 3.33
C GLY A 113 -12.64 -9.46 2.33
N ALA A 114 -12.57 -9.04 1.06
CA ALA A 114 -11.76 -9.73 0.07
C ALA A 114 -10.27 -9.68 0.45
N GLU A 115 -9.54 -10.75 0.09
CA GLU A 115 -8.08 -10.73 0.15
C GLU A 115 -7.52 -9.56 -0.67
N PRO A 116 -6.44 -8.87 -0.22
CA PRO A 116 -5.94 -7.65 -0.85
C PRO A 116 -5.69 -7.77 -2.36
N ALA A 117 -5.12 -8.88 -2.81
CA ALA A 117 -4.88 -9.13 -4.23
C ALA A 117 -6.18 -9.25 -5.03
N LYS A 118 -7.22 -9.87 -4.46
CA LYS A 118 -8.54 -9.99 -5.11
C LYS A 118 -9.28 -8.65 -5.13
N ALA A 119 -9.16 -7.87 -4.06
CA ALA A 119 -9.70 -6.52 -4.04
C ALA A 119 -9.04 -5.62 -5.10
N ALA A 120 -7.73 -5.72 -5.27
CA ALA A 120 -7.02 -5.04 -6.35
C ALA A 120 -7.48 -5.50 -7.73
N ALA A 121 -7.57 -6.81 -7.96
CA ALA A 121 -8.00 -7.40 -9.23
C ALA A 121 -9.42 -6.99 -9.66
N ALA A 122 -10.30 -6.62 -8.72
CA ALA A 122 -11.63 -6.10 -9.02
C ALA A 122 -11.63 -4.67 -9.59
N VAL A 123 -10.53 -3.93 -9.42
CA VAL A 123 -10.41 -2.53 -9.82
C VAL A 123 -9.52 -2.36 -11.05
N VAL A 124 -8.42 -3.10 -11.14
CA VAL A 124 -7.44 -2.99 -12.23
C VAL A 124 -7.88 -3.74 -13.48
N ASP A 125 -7.20 -3.51 -14.59
CA ASP A 125 -7.42 -4.25 -15.84
C ASP A 125 -7.02 -5.71 -15.65
N LYS A 126 -7.71 -6.60 -16.34
CA LYS A 126 -7.47 -8.05 -16.24
C LYS A 126 -6.00 -8.37 -16.54
N ASP A 127 -5.41 -9.19 -15.70
CA ASP A 127 -4.04 -9.70 -15.80
C ASP A 127 -2.93 -8.64 -15.90
N SER A 128 -3.24 -7.37 -15.61
CA SER A 128 -2.28 -6.26 -15.69
C SER A 128 -1.40 -6.11 -14.44
N ALA A 129 -1.78 -6.69 -13.32
CA ALA A 129 -1.12 -6.46 -12.04
C ALA A 129 0.22 -7.17 -11.92
N VAL A 130 1.26 -6.41 -11.57
CA VAL A 130 2.59 -6.91 -11.21
C VAL A 130 2.84 -6.62 -9.74
N GLU A 131 2.70 -7.65 -8.91
CA GLU A 131 2.90 -7.52 -7.47
C GLU A 131 4.37 -7.26 -7.14
N LEU A 132 4.62 -6.31 -6.24
CA LEU A 132 5.92 -6.02 -5.66
C LEU A 132 5.94 -6.35 -4.18
N TYR A 133 7.06 -6.89 -3.71
CA TYR A 133 7.31 -7.20 -2.31
C TYR A 133 6.33 -8.23 -1.72
N ALA A 134 5.91 -9.25 -2.47
CA ALA A 134 5.02 -10.31 -2.00
C ALA A 134 5.57 -11.05 -0.75
N GLY A 135 6.89 -11.18 -0.63
CA GLY A 135 7.57 -11.80 0.52
C GLY A 135 7.63 -10.94 1.78
N PHE A 136 7.39 -9.62 1.68
CA PHE A 136 7.53 -8.64 2.75
C PHE A 136 6.20 -7.96 3.06
N GLY A 137 5.87 -7.75 4.33
CA GLY A 137 4.66 -7.02 4.73
C GLY A 137 3.38 -7.61 4.11
N LYS A 138 3.12 -8.89 4.31
CA LYS A 138 2.12 -9.69 3.58
C LYS A 138 0.67 -9.21 3.71
N SER A 139 0.34 -8.46 4.77
CA SER A 139 -1.01 -7.89 4.93
C SER A 139 -1.25 -6.63 4.10
N VAL A 140 -0.29 -6.21 3.29
CA VAL A 140 -0.49 -5.16 2.28
C VAL A 140 -0.06 -5.70 0.93
N TYR A 141 -0.94 -5.56 -0.04
CA TYR A 141 -0.65 -5.81 -1.44
C TYR A 141 -0.19 -4.52 -2.11
N THR A 142 0.89 -4.56 -2.85
CA THR A 142 1.38 -3.44 -3.66
C THR A 142 1.69 -3.95 -5.06
N ALA A 143 1.16 -3.28 -6.07
CA ALA A 143 1.37 -3.68 -7.46
C ALA A 143 1.39 -2.47 -8.40
N PHE A 144 2.18 -2.53 -9.45
CA PHE A 144 1.90 -1.77 -10.65
C PHE A 144 0.85 -2.52 -11.47
N ALA A 145 -0.08 -1.78 -12.05
CA ALA A 145 -1.15 -2.33 -12.88
C ALA A 145 -1.60 -1.29 -13.90
N THR A 146 -2.63 -1.61 -14.68
CA THR A 146 -3.32 -0.61 -15.51
C THR A 146 -4.79 -0.49 -15.11
N VAL A 147 -5.36 0.68 -15.33
CA VAL A 147 -6.80 0.95 -15.24
C VAL A 147 -7.21 1.74 -16.47
N GLY A 148 -8.05 1.15 -17.30
CA GLY A 148 -8.39 1.73 -18.60
C GLY A 148 -7.14 1.92 -19.49
N GLY A 149 -6.18 1.01 -19.42
CA GLY A 149 -4.92 1.06 -20.13
C GLY A 149 -3.87 2.04 -19.54
N ASN A 150 -4.21 2.85 -18.56
CA ASN A 150 -3.26 3.79 -17.93
C ASN A 150 -2.55 3.14 -16.75
N ALA A 151 -1.23 3.26 -16.68
CA ALA A 151 -0.45 2.71 -15.57
C ALA A 151 -0.80 3.37 -14.23
N VAL A 152 -0.98 2.56 -13.21
CA VAL A 152 -1.32 2.98 -11.85
C VAL A 152 -0.53 2.16 -10.84
N GLY A 153 -0.31 2.71 -9.65
CA GLY A 153 0.10 1.97 -8.48
C GLY A 153 -1.11 1.60 -7.62
N VAL A 154 -1.17 0.36 -7.16
CA VAL A 154 -2.24 -0.13 -6.31
C VAL A 154 -1.69 -0.51 -4.94
N VAL A 155 -2.34 -0.02 -3.89
CA VAL A 155 -2.12 -0.41 -2.49
C VAL A 155 -3.43 -0.97 -1.98
N ALA A 156 -3.48 -2.25 -1.60
CA ALA A 156 -4.66 -2.82 -0.97
C ALA A 156 -4.30 -3.39 0.41
N THR A 157 -5.14 -3.11 1.39
CA THR A 157 -4.91 -3.50 2.78
C THR A 157 -5.56 -4.84 3.10
N GLY A 158 -4.90 -5.63 3.95
CA GLY A 158 -5.50 -6.78 4.59
C GLY A 158 -5.97 -6.45 6.01
N LYS A 159 -6.31 -7.49 6.76
CA LYS A 159 -7.01 -7.39 8.04
C LYS A 159 -6.31 -6.48 9.06
N THR A 160 -4.99 -6.61 9.22
CA THR A 160 -4.20 -5.80 10.16
C THR A 160 -2.86 -5.40 9.54
N LEU A 161 -2.33 -4.26 9.92
CA LEU A 161 -1.12 -3.66 9.36
C LEU A 161 0.02 -3.66 10.37
N CYS A 162 1.07 -4.45 10.12
CA CYS A 162 2.31 -4.42 10.91
C CYS A 162 3.31 -3.37 10.37
N HIS A 163 4.36 -3.07 11.13
CA HIS A 163 5.41 -2.12 10.74
C HIS A 163 5.99 -2.41 9.34
N ASN A 164 6.22 -3.67 8.99
CA ASN A 164 6.70 -4.05 7.66
C ASN A 164 5.67 -3.79 6.55
N CYS A 165 4.38 -3.99 6.84
CA CYS A 165 3.28 -3.70 5.92
C CYS A 165 3.23 -2.21 5.59
N VAL A 166 3.37 -1.40 6.61
CA VAL A 166 3.33 0.05 6.54
C VAL A 166 4.57 0.61 5.82
N ALA A 167 5.76 0.06 6.11
CA ALA A 167 7.00 0.40 5.43
C ALA A 167 6.94 0.07 3.93
N LYS A 168 6.38 -1.10 3.56
CA LYS A 168 6.13 -1.50 2.17
C LYS A 168 5.26 -0.49 1.43
N ALA A 169 4.11 -0.14 2.01
CA ALA A 169 3.19 0.83 1.41
C ALA A 169 3.85 2.20 1.22
N SER A 170 4.56 2.70 2.26
CA SER A 170 5.27 3.98 2.20
C SER A 170 6.30 4.02 1.08
N ARG A 171 7.13 2.97 0.95
CA ARG A 171 8.13 2.88 -0.11
C ARG A 171 7.49 2.87 -1.49
N PHE A 172 6.42 2.09 -1.66
CA PHE A 172 5.72 1.96 -2.93
C PHE A 172 5.05 3.26 -3.37
N VAL A 173 4.34 3.95 -2.47
CA VAL A 173 3.71 5.24 -2.78
C VAL A 173 4.74 6.31 -3.14
N ARG A 174 5.90 6.32 -2.47
CA ARG A 174 6.99 7.24 -2.85
C ARG A 174 7.55 6.95 -4.23
N LEU A 175 7.63 5.68 -4.62
CA LEU A 175 8.05 5.27 -5.97
C LEU A 175 7.03 5.77 -7.01
N CYS A 176 5.74 5.58 -6.77
CA CYS A 176 4.69 6.07 -7.64
C CYS A 176 4.73 7.62 -7.77
N ASP A 177 4.88 8.33 -6.64
CA ASP A 177 4.95 9.80 -6.64
C ASP A 177 6.18 10.34 -7.38
N ALA A 178 7.33 9.67 -7.28
CA ALA A 178 8.56 10.07 -7.96
C ALA A 178 8.40 10.09 -9.49
N PHE A 179 7.54 9.24 -10.03
CA PHE A 179 7.29 9.11 -11.47
C PHE A 179 5.88 9.54 -11.89
N SER A 180 5.16 10.26 -11.03
CA SER A 180 3.80 10.74 -11.30
C SER A 180 2.81 9.64 -11.68
N VAL A 181 3.04 8.40 -11.22
CA VAL A 181 2.10 7.28 -11.38
C VAL A 181 0.96 7.46 -10.40
N PRO A 182 -0.32 7.52 -10.84
CA PRO A 182 -1.46 7.63 -9.95
C PRO A 182 -1.55 6.46 -8.96
N VAL A 183 -1.99 6.73 -7.74
CA VAL A 183 -2.11 5.70 -6.69
C VAL A 183 -3.57 5.45 -6.36
N ILE A 184 -3.97 4.18 -6.41
CA ILE A 184 -5.26 3.69 -5.94
C ILE A 184 -5.02 2.96 -4.63
N THR A 185 -5.66 3.41 -3.55
CA THR A 185 -5.57 2.77 -2.24
C THR A 185 -6.91 2.14 -1.89
N ILE A 186 -6.95 0.81 -1.74
CA ILE A 186 -8.15 0.08 -1.32
C ILE A 186 -8.01 -0.23 0.16
N VAL A 187 -8.88 0.38 0.98
CA VAL A 187 -8.84 0.31 2.44
C VAL A 187 -9.93 -0.61 2.95
N ASP A 188 -9.53 -1.73 3.51
CA ASP A 188 -10.38 -2.65 4.28
C ASP A 188 -9.53 -3.31 5.35
N THR A 189 -9.44 -2.68 6.53
CA THR A 189 -8.55 -3.15 7.60
C THR A 189 -9.10 -2.82 8.98
N GLU A 190 -8.86 -3.71 9.92
CA GLU A 190 -9.18 -3.47 11.35
C GLU A 190 -8.21 -2.49 12.02
N GLY A 191 -7.12 -2.14 11.34
CA GLY A 191 -6.17 -1.15 11.85
C GLY A 191 -4.73 -1.65 11.91
N PHE A 192 -3.89 -0.86 12.58
CA PHE A 192 -2.54 -1.27 12.91
C PHE A 192 -2.58 -2.42 13.94
N VAL A 193 -1.60 -3.32 13.87
CA VAL A 193 -1.52 -4.46 14.80
C VAL A 193 -1.47 -3.94 16.24
N PRO A 194 -2.43 -4.33 17.11
CA PRO A 194 -2.42 -3.90 18.51
C PRO A 194 -1.40 -4.72 19.31
N SER A 195 -0.11 -4.40 19.13
CA SER A 195 1.00 -5.15 19.72
C SER A 195 2.11 -4.22 20.19
N ALA A 196 2.39 -4.23 21.49
CA ALA A 196 3.54 -3.51 22.05
C ALA A 196 4.87 -3.94 21.42
N THR A 197 4.98 -5.20 21.01
CA THR A 197 6.17 -5.70 20.28
C THR A 197 6.30 -5.03 18.91
N ASP A 198 5.19 -4.85 18.19
CA ASP A 198 5.20 -4.16 16.89
C ASP A 198 5.50 -2.66 17.06
N ASP A 199 4.95 -2.02 18.09
CA ASP A 199 5.23 -0.62 18.42
C ASP A 199 6.73 -0.39 18.70
N ILE A 200 7.35 -1.27 19.51
CA ILE A 200 8.77 -1.24 19.81
C ILE A 200 9.61 -1.53 18.56
N ALA A 201 9.17 -2.42 17.69
CA ALA A 201 9.81 -2.71 16.41
C ALA A 201 9.72 -1.55 15.40
N GLY A 202 8.91 -0.53 15.72
CA GLY A 202 8.77 0.70 14.94
C GLY A 202 7.40 0.92 14.34
N GLY A 203 6.35 0.25 14.81
CA GLY A 203 4.98 0.38 14.30
C GLY A 203 4.52 1.83 14.22
N ILE A 204 4.64 2.58 15.31
CA ILE A 204 4.25 4.01 15.36
C ILE A 204 5.10 4.85 14.39
N ARG A 205 6.42 4.60 14.33
CA ARG A 205 7.32 5.31 13.42
C ARG A 205 6.94 5.10 11.96
N GLU A 206 6.69 3.85 11.56
CA GLU A 206 6.31 3.54 10.18
C GLU A 206 4.91 4.06 9.85
N ALA A 207 3.96 4.04 10.80
CA ALA A 207 2.64 4.65 10.64
C ALA A 207 2.74 6.17 10.39
N ALA A 208 3.56 6.87 11.17
CA ALA A 208 3.84 8.29 10.96
C ALA A 208 4.50 8.56 9.59
N ARG A 209 5.44 7.69 9.17
CA ARG A 209 6.07 7.76 7.84
C ARG A 209 5.05 7.55 6.73
N LEU A 210 4.12 6.60 6.87
CA LEU A 210 3.06 6.36 5.90
C LEU A 210 2.17 7.60 5.74
N ALA A 211 1.69 8.16 6.85
CA ALA A 211 0.87 9.36 6.83
C ALA A 211 1.60 10.55 6.15
N ALA A 212 2.87 10.77 6.51
CA ALA A 212 3.70 11.79 5.89
C ALA A 212 3.91 11.53 4.38
N THR A 213 4.08 10.27 3.97
CA THR A 213 4.25 9.90 2.56
C THR A 213 3.01 10.23 1.75
N TYR A 214 1.82 9.84 2.24
CA TYR A 214 0.56 10.15 1.56
C TYR A 214 0.28 11.65 1.51
N ALA A 215 0.58 12.39 2.58
CA ALA A 215 0.41 13.83 2.63
C ALA A 215 1.36 14.59 1.69
N ASP A 216 2.61 14.11 1.55
CA ASP A 216 3.64 14.75 0.72
C ASP A 216 3.53 14.38 -0.77
N ALA A 217 2.89 13.26 -1.10
CA ALA A 217 2.73 12.78 -2.48
C ALA A 217 1.82 13.72 -3.30
N THR A 218 2.34 14.16 -4.45
CA THR A 218 1.67 15.08 -5.36
C THR A 218 0.97 14.40 -6.54
N THR A 219 1.29 13.14 -6.80
CA THR A 219 0.59 12.35 -7.82
C THR A 219 -0.91 12.24 -7.51
N ALA A 220 -1.73 11.92 -8.52
CA ALA A 220 -3.16 11.68 -8.31
C ALA A 220 -3.37 10.49 -7.37
N LYS A 221 -4.23 10.66 -6.37
CA LYS A 221 -4.52 9.64 -5.36
C LYS A 221 -6.02 9.43 -5.23
N VAL A 222 -6.46 8.20 -5.36
CA VAL A 222 -7.84 7.78 -5.16
C VAL A 222 -7.87 6.77 -4.02
N ALA A 223 -8.65 7.01 -2.98
CA ALA A 223 -8.88 6.07 -1.90
C ALA A 223 -10.26 5.43 -2.05
N VAL A 224 -10.32 4.11 -2.04
CA VAL A 224 -11.54 3.30 -2.02
C VAL A 224 -11.70 2.75 -0.62
N LEU A 225 -12.67 3.25 0.13
CA LEU A 225 -13.01 2.77 1.46
C LEU A 225 -13.95 1.58 1.31
N ALA A 226 -13.35 0.39 1.12
CA ALA A 226 -14.07 -0.83 0.75
C ALA A 226 -14.70 -1.55 1.96
N GLY A 227 -14.15 -1.33 3.14
CA GLY A 227 -14.60 -1.93 4.38
C GLY A 227 -14.30 -1.02 5.57
N LYS A 228 -13.53 -1.48 6.54
CA LYS A 228 -13.18 -0.67 7.71
C LYS A 228 -12.07 0.34 7.39
N ALA A 229 -12.31 1.60 7.71
CA ALA A 229 -11.36 2.71 7.66
C ALA A 229 -11.51 3.55 8.94
N VAL A 230 -10.80 3.17 10.00
CA VAL A 230 -11.03 3.67 11.35
C VAL A 230 -9.79 4.34 11.93
N GLY A 231 -9.95 5.52 12.50
CA GLY A 231 -8.94 6.23 13.27
C GLY A 231 -7.65 6.51 12.50
N PRO A 232 -6.48 6.13 13.06
CA PRO A 232 -5.18 6.41 12.46
C PRO A 232 -5.01 5.80 11.06
N VAL A 233 -5.68 4.67 10.77
CA VAL A 233 -5.66 4.05 9.45
C VAL A 233 -6.31 4.94 8.41
N TYR A 234 -7.49 5.50 8.71
CA TYR A 234 -8.13 6.47 7.83
C TYR A 234 -7.22 7.67 7.60
N THR A 235 -6.66 8.24 8.65
CA THR A 235 -5.76 9.40 8.55
C THR A 235 -4.53 9.12 7.68
N ALA A 236 -3.95 7.92 7.78
CA ALA A 236 -2.75 7.56 7.04
C ALA A 236 -3.01 7.21 5.57
N LEU A 237 -4.09 6.48 5.28
CA LEU A 237 -4.34 5.88 3.96
C LEU A 237 -5.38 6.63 3.12
N ALA A 238 -6.27 7.41 3.76
CA ALA A 238 -7.32 8.16 3.06
C ALA A 238 -6.93 9.62 2.74
N ALA A 239 -5.65 9.99 2.90
CA ALA A 239 -5.13 11.28 2.45
C ALA A 239 -5.00 11.30 0.91
N ALA A 240 -6.14 11.26 0.23
CA ALA A 240 -6.30 11.18 -1.21
C ALA A 240 -7.01 12.42 -1.76
N ASP A 241 -6.95 12.59 -3.09
CA ASP A 241 -7.64 13.67 -3.79
C ASP A 241 -9.14 13.39 -3.93
N LEU A 242 -9.49 12.09 -4.08
CA LEU A 242 -10.87 11.61 -4.06
C LEU A 242 -10.96 10.35 -3.19
N ARG A 243 -11.99 10.33 -2.34
CA ARG A 243 -12.30 9.24 -1.42
C ARG A 243 -13.66 8.68 -1.76
N ILE A 244 -13.69 7.42 -2.16
CA ILE A 244 -14.88 6.70 -2.58
C ILE A 244 -15.30 5.77 -1.43
N ALA A 245 -16.43 6.02 -0.80
CA ALA A 245 -16.97 5.17 0.24
C ALA A 245 -17.88 4.11 -0.39
N VAL A 246 -17.50 2.84 -0.28
CA VAL A 246 -18.32 1.73 -0.79
C VAL A 246 -19.48 1.48 0.16
N ALA A 247 -20.65 1.21 -0.39
CA ALA A 247 -21.83 0.90 0.42
C ALA A 247 -21.56 -0.24 1.41
N GLY A 248 -21.83 0.00 2.69
CA GLY A 248 -21.53 -0.93 3.77
C GLY A 248 -20.15 -0.75 4.43
N CYS A 249 -19.31 0.19 3.97
CA CYS A 249 -18.06 0.51 4.67
C CYS A 249 -18.32 1.20 6.02
N THR A 250 -17.33 1.11 6.90
CA THR A 250 -17.33 1.80 8.23
C THR A 250 -16.22 2.83 8.23
N VAL A 251 -16.58 4.10 8.35
CA VAL A 251 -15.64 5.23 8.48
C VAL A 251 -15.85 5.90 9.82
N SER A 252 -14.85 5.91 10.67
CA SER A 252 -14.96 6.45 12.03
C SER A 252 -13.63 7.00 12.54
N ALA A 253 -13.71 8.00 13.41
CA ALA A 253 -12.53 8.53 14.12
C ALA A 253 -11.97 7.56 15.18
N LEU A 254 -12.84 6.71 15.76
CA LEU A 254 -12.48 5.67 16.74
C LEU A 254 -13.20 4.38 16.38
N GLU A 255 -12.69 3.25 16.87
CA GLU A 255 -13.44 2.00 16.79
C GLU A 255 -14.82 2.19 17.45
N PRO A 256 -15.93 1.80 16.81
CA PRO A 256 -17.28 2.07 17.31
C PRO A 256 -17.51 1.65 18.76
N SER A 257 -16.98 0.52 19.19
CA SER A 257 -17.07 0.07 20.58
C SER A 257 -16.36 1.00 21.56
N ALA A 258 -15.21 1.53 21.19
CA ALA A 258 -14.48 2.51 21.99
C ALA A 258 -15.20 3.88 21.99
N ALA A 259 -15.73 4.30 20.84
CA ALA A 259 -16.47 5.54 20.75
C ALA A 259 -17.70 5.55 21.66
N VAL A 260 -18.51 4.48 21.62
CA VAL A 260 -19.72 4.40 22.46
C VAL A 260 -19.41 4.27 23.95
N SER A 261 -18.30 3.63 24.31
CA SER A 261 -17.85 3.55 25.72
C SER A 261 -17.50 4.91 26.30
N VAL A 262 -17.17 5.89 25.46
CA VAL A 262 -16.96 7.29 25.87
C VAL A 262 -18.26 8.09 25.82
N LEU A 263 -18.97 8.01 24.68
CA LEU A 263 -20.14 8.83 24.41
C LEU A 263 -21.38 8.46 25.24
N TYR A 264 -21.55 7.16 25.52
CA TYR A 264 -22.72 6.60 26.22
C TYR A 264 -22.33 5.92 27.53
N LYS A 265 -21.25 6.39 28.16
CA LYS A 265 -20.68 5.78 29.36
C LYS A 265 -21.73 5.59 30.48
N GLU A 266 -22.48 6.63 30.78
CA GLU A 266 -23.49 6.59 31.88
C GLU A 266 -24.60 5.56 31.60
N GLU A 267 -25.08 5.48 30.37
CA GLU A 267 -26.11 4.52 29.97
C GLU A 267 -25.60 3.08 30.00
N ILE A 268 -24.35 2.87 29.57
CA ILE A 268 -23.70 1.57 29.54
C ILE A 268 -23.43 1.09 30.99
N ASP A 269 -22.88 1.94 31.80
CA ASP A 269 -22.56 1.61 33.21
C ASP A 269 -23.85 1.34 34.06
N ALA A 270 -24.97 1.93 33.69
CA ALA A 270 -26.27 1.69 34.35
C ALA A 270 -26.97 0.40 33.89
N SER A 271 -26.46 -0.31 32.89
CA SER A 271 -27.06 -1.53 32.36
C SER A 271 -26.67 -2.77 33.15
N ASP A 272 -27.60 -3.75 33.25
CA ASP A 272 -27.33 -5.02 33.92
C ASP A 272 -26.26 -5.88 33.19
N ASN A 273 -26.04 -5.60 31.89
CA ASN A 273 -25.02 -6.29 31.05
C ASN A 273 -24.28 -5.27 30.21
N ILE A 274 -23.15 -4.81 30.73
CA ILE A 274 -22.26 -3.81 30.08
C ILE A 274 -21.82 -4.25 28.68
N ILE A 275 -21.46 -5.52 28.52
CA ILE A 275 -20.96 -6.03 27.20
C ILE A 275 -22.07 -6.00 26.16
N ALA A 276 -23.28 -6.48 26.53
CA ALA A 276 -24.42 -6.47 25.61
C ALA A 276 -24.85 -5.04 25.25
N ALA A 277 -24.88 -4.14 26.25
CA ALA A 277 -25.20 -2.72 26.07
C ALA A 277 -24.17 -2.03 25.14
N THR A 278 -22.88 -2.25 25.38
CA THR A 278 -21.80 -1.73 24.52
C THR A 278 -21.93 -2.21 23.08
N ASN A 279 -22.17 -3.51 22.86
CA ASN A 279 -22.33 -4.08 21.54
C ASN A 279 -23.57 -3.53 20.81
N ALA A 280 -24.68 -3.39 21.49
CA ALA A 280 -25.91 -2.83 20.92
C ALA A 280 -25.72 -1.34 20.54
N LYS A 281 -25.12 -0.55 21.41
CA LYS A 281 -24.80 0.86 21.13
C LYS A 281 -23.79 0.98 20.00
N ALA A 282 -22.76 0.15 19.95
CA ALA A 282 -21.76 0.14 18.88
C ALA A 282 -22.39 -0.19 17.53
N ALA A 283 -23.32 -1.14 17.47
CA ALA A 283 -24.03 -1.49 16.25
C ALA A 283 -24.90 -0.31 15.75
N ALA A 284 -25.66 0.34 16.65
CA ALA A 284 -26.45 1.51 16.31
C ALA A 284 -25.57 2.68 15.84
N TYR A 285 -24.50 2.98 16.58
CA TYR A 285 -23.52 4.01 16.21
C TYR A 285 -22.89 3.74 14.85
N THR A 286 -22.53 2.49 14.57
CA THR A 286 -21.96 2.11 13.26
C THR A 286 -22.96 2.39 12.14
N ALA A 287 -24.22 2.00 12.31
CA ALA A 287 -25.24 2.19 11.29
C ALA A 287 -25.56 3.67 11.02
N GLU A 288 -25.64 4.48 12.07
CA GLU A 288 -26.04 5.88 12.00
C GLU A 288 -24.88 6.81 11.66
N VAL A 289 -23.76 6.67 12.37
CA VAL A 289 -22.65 7.64 12.34
C VAL A 289 -21.51 7.22 11.42
N CYS A 290 -21.21 5.91 11.36
CA CYS A 290 -20.04 5.43 10.64
C CYS A 290 -20.35 4.95 9.20
N SER A 291 -21.57 5.16 8.72
CA SER A 291 -22.00 4.71 7.38
C SER A 291 -21.33 5.48 6.26
N ALA A 292 -21.26 4.87 5.06
CA ALA A 292 -20.75 5.51 3.85
C ALA A 292 -21.47 6.83 3.53
N ALA A 293 -22.81 6.86 3.71
CA ALA A 293 -23.60 8.06 3.48
C ALA A 293 -23.23 9.20 4.44
N ASN A 294 -23.06 8.87 5.73
CA ASN A 294 -22.64 9.86 6.71
C ASN A 294 -21.21 10.33 6.50
N ALA A 295 -20.32 9.45 6.05
CA ALA A 295 -18.95 9.81 5.69
C ALA A 295 -18.90 10.88 4.59
N VAL A 296 -19.80 10.83 3.63
CA VAL A 296 -19.94 11.89 2.61
C VAL A 296 -20.58 13.13 3.20
N ALA A 297 -21.64 12.99 4.01
CA ALA A 297 -22.32 14.13 4.64
C ALA A 297 -21.39 14.97 5.53
N CYS A 298 -20.43 14.35 6.23
CA CYS A 298 -19.47 15.05 7.08
C CYS A 298 -18.14 15.39 6.38
N GLY A 299 -18.00 15.08 5.09
CA GLY A 299 -16.79 15.37 4.31
C GLY A 299 -15.62 14.39 4.57
N ALA A 300 -15.86 13.26 5.21
CA ALA A 300 -14.86 12.20 5.38
C ALA A 300 -14.67 11.38 4.10
N ALA A 301 -15.66 11.37 3.20
CA ALA A 301 -15.55 10.84 1.85
C ALA A 301 -16.15 11.84 0.85
N ASP A 302 -15.85 11.69 -0.43
CA ASP A 302 -16.29 12.62 -1.46
C ASP A 302 -17.52 12.10 -2.22
N LEU A 303 -17.63 10.77 -2.33
CA LEU A 303 -18.79 10.10 -2.95
C LEU A 303 -19.02 8.70 -2.38
N THR A 304 -20.23 8.18 -2.59
CA THR A 304 -20.57 6.78 -2.29
C THR A 304 -20.79 6.02 -3.59
N CYS A 305 -20.50 4.73 -3.60
CA CYS A 305 -20.88 3.83 -4.68
C CYS A 305 -21.16 2.42 -4.17
N ASP A 306 -21.91 1.65 -4.98
CA ASP A 306 -22.05 0.22 -4.74
C ASP A 306 -20.80 -0.53 -5.19
N ALA A 307 -20.53 -1.69 -4.60
CA ALA A 307 -19.37 -2.51 -4.90
C ALA A 307 -19.23 -2.84 -6.41
N ALA A 308 -20.33 -3.03 -7.12
CA ALA A 308 -20.34 -3.27 -8.56
C ALA A 308 -19.85 -2.07 -9.40
N ASN A 309 -19.96 -0.85 -8.88
CA ASN A 309 -19.63 0.39 -9.58
C ASN A 309 -18.27 0.97 -9.18
N VAL A 310 -17.54 0.32 -8.27
CA VAL A 310 -16.25 0.83 -7.76
C VAL A 310 -15.26 1.10 -8.89
N ARG A 311 -15.09 0.15 -9.83
CA ARG A 311 -14.17 0.33 -10.95
C ARG A 311 -14.55 1.54 -11.80
N ALA A 312 -15.84 1.67 -12.16
CA ALA A 312 -16.30 2.81 -12.96
C ALA A 312 -16.03 4.14 -12.24
N SER A 313 -16.27 4.18 -10.93
CA SER A 313 -15.99 5.36 -10.09
C SER A 313 -14.49 5.67 -10.02
N VAL A 314 -13.63 4.66 -9.95
CA VAL A 314 -12.17 4.84 -9.95
C VAL A 314 -11.69 5.35 -11.32
N VAL A 315 -12.19 4.81 -12.43
CA VAL A 315 -11.87 5.29 -13.79
C VAL A 315 -12.25 6.77 -13.92
N ALA A 316 -13.47 7.13 -13.56
CA ALA A 316 -13.94 8.52 -13.60
C ALA A 316 -13.10 9.46 -12.68
N ALA A 317 -12.71 8.98 -11.50
CA ALA A 317 -11.85 9.71 -10.59
C ALA A 317 -10.44 9.97 -11.19
N LEU A 318 -9.84 8.96 -11.82
CA LEU A 318 -8.55 9.08 -12.48
C LEU A 318 -8.60 10.04 -13.69
N GLU A 319 -9.67 9.98 -14.48
CA GLU A 319 -9.91 10.91 -15.59
C GLU A 319 -10.04 12.35 -15.08
N LEU A 320 -10.82 12.57 -14.03
CA LEU A 320 -10.97 13.89 -13.39
C LEU A 320 -9.62 14.43 -12.89
N LEU A 321 -8.79 13.57 -12.32
CA LEU A 321 -7.49 13.92 -11.76
C LEU A 321 -6.35 13.94 -12.80
N SER A 322 -6.60 13.60 -14.06
CA SER A 322 -5.57 13.54 -15.11
C SER A 322 -4.86 14.87 -15.33
N THR A 323 -5.54 15.99 -15.09
CA THR A 323 -5.00 17.36 -15.20
C THR A 323 -4.49 17.91 -13.87
N LYS A 324 -4.49 17.13 -12.80
CA LYS A 324 -4.03 17.58 -11.48
C LYS A 324 -2.64 18.20 -11.56
N ARG A 325 -2.48 19.36 -10.96
CA ARG A 325 -1.21 20.04 -10.76
C ARG A 325 -1.12 20.46 -9.29
N ALA A 326 -0.26 19.79 -8.54
CA ALA A 326 -0.02 20.11 -7.13
C ALA A 326 1.33 20.80 -6.98
N ALA A 327 1.31 22.02 -6.45
CA ALA A 327 2.52 22.74 -6.08
C ALA A 327 2.95 22.29 -4.67
N ARG A 328 4.21 21.91 -4.53
CA ARG A 328 4.82 21.67 -3.21
C ARG A 328 5.25 22.99 -2.58
N LEU A 329 5.15 23.07 -1.25
CA LEU A 329 5.80 24.15 -0.54
C LEU A 329 7.31 24.12 -0.80
N PRO A 330 7.96 25.27 -1.03
CA PRO A 330 9.40 25.34 -1.27
C PRO A 330 10.17 24.77 -0.08
N LYS A 331 10.86 23.66 -0.30
CA LYS A 331 11.71 23.00 0.71
C LYS A 331 12.82 22.21 0.00
N LYS A 332 13.98 22.06 0.64
CA LYS A 332 15.04 21.19 0.09
C LYS A 332 14.58 19.73 0.02
N HIS A 333 13.99 19.23 1.08
CA HIS A 333 13.41 17.90 1.24
C HIS A 333 12.48 17.89 2.45
N GLY A 334 11.61 16.88 2.57
CA GLY A 334 10.88 16.62 3.80
C GLY A 334 11.78 15.99 4.85
N ASN A 335 11.59 16.34 6.13
CA ASN A 335 12.14 15.59 7.24
C ASN A 335 11.13 14.52 7.63
N MET A 336 11.36 13.29 7.19
CA MET A 336 10.46 12.17 7.46
C MET A 336 10.76 11.56 8.83
N ALA A 337 9.76 10.91 9.43
CA ALA A 337 9.96 10.09 10.61
C ALA A 337 11.04 9.02 10.35
N LEU A 338 11.86 8.77 11.36
CA LEU A 338 12.99 7.83 11.29
C LEU A 338 12.58 6.40 11.01
#